data_640031ccf66caa7f767be968cdb0b067
#
_entry.id   640031ccf66caa7f767be968cdb0b067
#
_cell.length_a   1.000
_cell.length_b   1.000
_cell.length_c   1.000
_cell.angle_alpha   90.00
_cell.angle_beta   90.00
_cell.angle_gamma   90.00
#
_symmetry.space_group_name_H-M   'P 1'
#
loop_
_entity.id
_entity.type
_entity.pdbx_description
1 polymer ?
#
loop_
_entity_poly.entity_id
_entity_poly.type
_entity_poly.pdbx_seq_one_letter_code
_entity_poly.pdbx_strand_id
1 'polypeptide(L)'
;LRTLLAERNLPLFAREVRCTYLVYTRATDAGWIASSAAWQALARIMPVHIEVLPDSAFTNPIDTHVAIWHAGADRARNDGAYMLTIPADFAWADGAFATIAGHLAAGKRAIYYMCIRVVHETFAEDFAAAARPGELAVRFTPRQLMALTMRHLHPLHAAYTRDCAHFAHHMEYSIWPVEGEGFIMRLLVGSVLCYDPRRFDLDPKFSLAQAESVEDVAVIDDSDDMYSVSLTPLLKDRNWYFTRRRTDPDEVGGWWLQYDGAFQWPLAQRWLRFHTGDMTPDAWRRVGRQSDFFVVQALLAREMIRIGRVMAGIGLHKAADCLAVALYGNRLRRRWTWRGPVTVFCPVDDAFAVLGGLESLLAEEGQDALFALVKAHVALGPVELPVLPDEGGAFAGHGTVTSLADDVLPVTVEGGTTRVGGCRVLDRLHLPHGNTLYVIDGLLGRAAAPPTAAQ
;
A
#
# COMPACT_ATOMS: atom_id res chain seq x y z
N LEU A 1 -15.65 10.30 -21.70
CA LEU A 1 -14.97 10.58 -22.96
C LEU A 1 -14.77 12.08 -23.22
N ARG A 2 -15.71 12.97 -22.82
CA ARG A 2 -15.62 14.44 -23.12
C ARG A 2 -14.35 15.09 -22.55
N THR A 3 -13.89 14.72 -21.35
CA THR A 3 -12.63 15.24 -20.79
C THR A 3 -11.39 14.67 -21.48
N LEU A 4 -11.48 13.47 -22.03
CA LEU A 4 -10.40 12.86 -22.80
C LEU A 4 -10.17 13.59 -24.14
N LEU A 5 -11.19 14.25 -24.69
CA LEU A 5 -11.08 15.07 -25.90
C LEU A 5 -10.48 16.47 -25.66
N ALA A 6 -10.15 16.83 -24.42
CA ALA A 6 -9.42 18.05 -24.13
C ALA A 6 -8.04 18.01 -24.81
N GLU A 7 -7.54 19.17 -25.26
CA GLU A 7 -6.41 19.24 -26.19
C GLU A 7 -5.12 18.60 -25.67
N ARG A 8 -4.84 18.74 -24.38
CA ARG A 8 -3.63 18.17 -23.74
C ARG A 8 -3.82 16.74 -23.22
N ASN A 9 -4.98 16.13 -23.51
CA ASN A 9 -5.25 14.72 -23.19
C ASN A 9 -5.06 13.85 -24.47
N LEU A 10 -6.06 13.08 -24.90
CA LEU A 10 -5.89 12.15 -26.03
C LEU A 10 -5.43 12.81 -27.32
N PRO A 11 -5.85 14.07 -27.68
CA PRO A 11 -5.32 14.71 -28.88
C PRO A 11 -3.82 14.96 -28.87
N LEU A 12 -3.24 15.38 -27.74
CA LEU A 12 -1.79 15.50 -27.59
C LEU A 12 -1.13 14.14 -27.50
N PHE A 13 -1.69 13.23 -26.69
CA PHE A 13 -1.13 11.90 -26.48
C PHE A 13 -0.98 11.12 -27.79
N ALA A 14 -1.97 11.16 -28.68
CA ALA A 14 -1.93 10.49 -29.98
C ALA A 14 -0.90 11.07 -30.96
N ARG A 15 -0.47 12.33 -30.76
CA ARG A 15 0.62 12.92 -31.55
C ARG A 15 1.99 12.48 -31.07
N GLU A 16 2.14 12.21 -29.78
CA GLU A 16 3.42 11.88 -29.16
C GLU A 16 3.62 10.36 -29.02
N VAL A 17 2.53 9.60 -28.87
CA VAL A 17 2.56 8.16 -28.62
C VAL A 17 1.69 7.45 -29.65
N ARG A 18 2.27 6.47 -30.36
CA ARG A 18 1.46 5.58 -31.22
C ARG A 18 0.54 4.73 -30.34
N CYS A 19 -0.75 4.96 -30.39
CA CYS A 19 -1.75 4.33 -29.54
C CYS A 19 -3.01 3.94 -30.32
N THR A 20 -3.76 3.03 -29.72
CA THR A 20 -5.07 2.57 -30.20
C THR A 20 -6.04 2.58 -29.02
N TYR A 21 -7.23 3.10 -29.21
CA TYR A 21 -8.26 3.14 -28.17
C TYR A 21 -9.21 1.93 -28.34
N LEU A 22 -9.28 1.09 -27.30
CA LEU A 22 -10.14 -0.10 -27.28
C LEU A 22 -11.28 0.14 -26.29
N VAL A 23 -12.50 -0.20 -26.70
CA VAL A 23 -13.67 -0.26 -25.80
C VAL A 23 -14.22 -1.67 -25.81
N TYR A 24 -14.28 -2.26 -24.64
CA TYR A 24 -14.96 -3.53 -24.42
C TYR A 24 -16.39 -3.26 -23.96
N THR A 25 -17.38 -3.80 -24.66
CA THR A 25 -18.77 -3.50 -24.38
C THR A 25 -19.70 -4.64 -24.79
N ARG A 26 -21.00 -4.50 -24.49
CA ARG A 26 -22.04 -5.42 -24.93
C ARG A 26 -22.46 -5.12 -26.38
N ALA A 27 -23.03 -6.12 -27.04
CA ALA A 27 -23.57 -5.94 -28.39
C ALA A 27 -24.67 -4.86 -28.48
N THR A 28 -25.47 -4.74 -27.40
CA THR A 28 -26.54 -3.73 -27.30
C THR A 28 -26.01 -2.29 -27.31
N ASP A 29 -24.82 -2.06 -26.80
CA ASP A 29 -24.28 -0.71 -26.58
C ASP A 29 -23.32 -0.28 -27.70
N ALA A 30 -22.78 -1.24 -28.45
CA ALA A 30 -21.75 -0.99 -29.47
C ALA A 30 -22.20 0.00 -30.55
N GLY A 31 -23.44 -0.16 -31.03
CA GLY A 31 -24.02 0.73 -32.06
C GLY A 31 -24.21 2.16 -31.55
N TRP A 32 -24.67 2.29 -30.29
CA TRP A 32 -24.86 3.60 -29.66
C TRP A 32 -23.51 4.30 -29.43
N ILE A 33 -22.50 3.58 -28.95
CA ILE A 33 -21.14 4.11 -28.77
C ILE A 33 -20.59 4.59 -30.12
N ALA A 34 -20.64 3.73 -31.16
CA ALA A 34 -20.10 4.03 -32.47
C ALA A 34 -20.74 5.25 -33.14
N SER A 35 -22.04 5.47 -32.91
CA SER A 35 -22.79 6.61 -33.46
C SER A 35 -22.62 7.92 -32.68
N SER A 36 -22.04 7.88 -31.47
CA SER A 36 -21.90 9.08 -30.63
C SER A 36 -20.92 10.08 -31.23
N ALA A 37 -21.26 11.38 -31.13
CA ALA A 37 -20.39 12.46 -31.62
C ALA A 37 -18.99 12.45 -30.98
N ALA A 38 -18.89 12.06 -29.70
CA ALA A 38 -17.62 11.96 -28.99
C ALA A 38 -16.74 10.82 -29.52
N TRP A 39 -17.33 9.65 -29.85
CA TRP A 39 -16.61 8.55 -30.47
C TRP A 39 -16.12 8.92 -31.87
N GLN A 40 -16.98 9.56 -32.67
CA GLN A 40 -16.61 10.04 -34.01
C GLN A 40 -15.50 11.09 -33.97
N ALA A 41 -15.47 11.94 -32.94
CA ALA A 41 -14.37 12.88 -32.73
C ALA A 41 -13.08 12.14 -32.39
N LEU A 42 -13.14 11.14 -31.49
CA LEU A 42 -11.98 10.33 -31.13
C LEU A 42 -11.41 9.54 -32.32
N ALA A 43 -12.27 8.98 -33.16
CA ALA A 43 -11.88 8.24 -34.36
C ALA A 43 -11.11 9.10 -35.40
N ARG A 44 -11.26 10.43 -35.34
CA ARG A 44 -10.46 11.37 -36.15
C ARG A 44 -9.10 11.67 -35.55
N ILE A 45 -8.88 11.35 -34.26
CA ILE A 45 -7.64 11.61 -33.55
C ILE A 45 -6.70 10.40 -33.59
N MET A 46 -7.26 9.18 -33.41
CA MET A 46 -6.49 7.95 -33.33
C MET A 46 -7.34 6.74 -33.79
N PRO A 47 -6.69 5.57 -34.09
CA PRO A 47 -7.39 4.33 -34.30
C PRO A 47 -8.24 3.95 -33.09
N VAL A 48 -9.51 3.57 -33.35
CA VAL A 48 -10.47 3.17 -32.31
C VAL A 48 -11.10 1.83 -32.69
N HIS A 49 -11.30 0.96 -31.70
CA HIS A 49 -11.97 -0.33 -31.88
C HIS A 49 -12.99 -0.58 -30.78
N ILE A 50 -14.09 -1.20 -31.14
CA ILE A 50 -15.11 -1.70 -30.22
C ILE A 50 -15.05 -3.22 -30.24
N GLU A 51 -14.70 -3.79 -29.10
CA GLU A 51 -14.68 -5.24 -28.87
C GLU A 51 -15.94 -5.64 -28.13
N VAL A 52 -16.76 -6.45 -28.80
CA VAL A 52 -18.02 -6.93 -28.24
C VAL A 52 -17.77 -8.21 -27.46
N LEU A 53 -18.05 -8.14 -26.17
CA LEU A 53 -17.97 -9.31 -25.29
C LEU A 53 -19.33 -10.02 -25.21
N PRO A 54 -19.35 -11.35 -25.02
CA PRO A 54 -20.58 -12.09 -24.81
C PRO A 54 -21.26 -11.67 -23.49
N ASP A 55 -22.59 -11.74 -23.45
CA ASP A 55 -23.38 -11.37 -22.26
C ASP A 55 -22.97 -12.15 -21.01
N SER A 56 -22.47 -13.38 -21.16
CA SER A 56 -21.92 -14.17 -20.06
C SER A 56 -20.70 -13.54 -19.36
N ALA A 57 -19.98 -12.61 -20.02
CA ALA A 57 -18.90 -11.89 -19.40
C ALA A 57 -19.37 -10.80 -18.42
N PHE A 58 -20.66 -10.46 -18.39
CA PHE A 58 -21.22 -9.36 -17.59
C PHE A 58 -22.08 -9.84 -16.41
N THR A 59 -21.79 -11.00 -15.86
CA THR A 59 -22.55 -11.59 -14.74
C THR A 59 -22.23 -10.94 -13.40
N ASN A 60 -20.96 -10.57 -13.18
CA ASN A 60 -20.48 -9.93 -11.98
C ASN A 60 -19.55 -8.76 -12.37
N PRO A 61 -19.77 -7.54 -11.86
CA PRO A 61 -18.95 -6.38 -12.21
C PRO A 61 -17.45 -6.57 -11.97
N ILE A 62 -17.06 -7.26 -10.90
CA ILE A 62 -15.65 -7.51 -10.56
C ILE A 62 -15.04 -8.48 -11.57
N ASP A 63 -15.69 -9.61 -11.81
CA ASP A 63 -15.19 -10.62 -12.75
C ASP A 63 -15.14 -10.08 -14.18
N THR A 64 -16.14 -9.27 -14.58
CA THR A 64 -16.13 -8.55 -15.86
C THR A 64 -14.92 -7.63 -15.98
N HIS A 65 -14.65 -6.86 -14.94
CA HIS A 65 -13.51 -5.93 -14.90
C HIS A 65 -12.18 -6.69 -15.05
N VAL A 66 -12.01 -7.75 -14.27
CA VAL A 66 -10.82 -8.62 -14.34
C VAL A 66 -10.65 -9.22 -15.74
N ALA A 67 -11.74 -9.76 -16.33
CA ALA A 67 -11.71 -10.36 -17.67
C ALA A 67 -11.30 -9.33 -18.75
N ILE A 68 -11.86 -8.12 -18.69
CA ILE A 68 -11.53 -7.03 -19.62
C ILE A 68 -10.05 -6.63 -19.49
N TRP A 69 -9.55 -6.56 -18.25
CA TRP A 69 -8.14 -6.20 -18.02
C TRP A 69 -7.20 -7.26 -18.55
N HIS A 70 -7.48 -8.54 -18.33
CA HIS A 70 -6.68 -9.62 -18.90
C HIS A 70 -6.71 -9.62 -20.44
N ALA A 71 -7.88 -9.44 -21.04
CA ALA A 71 -8.01 -9.36 -22.50
C ALA A 71 -7.21 -8.17 -23.06
N GLY A 72 -7.26 -7.01 -22.41
CA GLY A 72 -6.49 -5.83 -22.77
C GLY A 72 -4.97 -6.04 -22.61
N ALA A 73 -4.55 -6.68 -21.52
CA ALA A 73 -3.16 -7.01 -21.27
C ALA A 73 -2.59 -7.99 -22.29
N ASP A 74 -3.35 -9.05 -22.63
CA ASP A 74 -2.97 -10.03 -23.66
C ASP A 74 -2.85 -9.38 -25.03
N ARG A 75 -3.78 -8.51 -25.37
CA ARG A 75 -3.69 -7.75 -26.61
C ARG A 75 -2.44 -6.85 -26.64
N ALA A 76 -2.21 -6.09 -25.58
CA ALA A 76 -1.04 -5.21 -25.48
C ALA A 76 0.28 -6.01 -25.50
N ARG A 77 0.33 -7.18 -24.86
CA ARG A 77 1.47 -8.11 -24.90
C ARG A 77 1.77 -8.58 -26.33
N ASN A 78 0.73 -9.00 -27.05
CA ASN A 78 0.86 -9.47 -28.43
C ASN A 78 1.30 -8.35 -29.40
N ASP A 79 0.80 -7.13 -29.18
CA ASP A 79 1.15 -5.96 -29.99
C ASP A 79 2.50 -5.32 -29.59
N GLY A 80 3.18 -5.84 -28.56
CA GLY A 80 4.42 -5.27 -28.02
C GLY A 80 4.22 -3.88 -27.39
N ALA A 81 3.02 -3.58 -26.93
CA ALA A 81 2.59 -2.27 -26.45
C ALA A 81 2.44 -2.22 -24.92
N TYR A 82 2.32 -1.01 -24.39
CA TYR A 82 1.86 -0.76 -23.02
C TYR A 82 0.33 -0.86 -22.96
N MET A 83 -0.18 -1.27 -21.83
CA MET A 83 -1.60 -1.16 -21.51
C MET A 83 -1.85 0.09 -20.68
N LEU A 84 -2.79 0.94 -21.13
CA LEU A 84 -3.28 2.10 -20.38
C LEU A 84 -4.77 1.90 -20.10
N THR A 85 -5.14 1.85 -18.83
CA THR A 85 -6.52 1.61 -18.40
C THR A 85 -7.27 2.91 -18.20
N ILE A 86 -8.38 3.07 -18.91
CA ILE A 86 -9.23 4.26 -18.82
C ILE A 86 -10.65 3.83 -18.43
N PRO A 87 -11.02 3.86 -17.13
CA PRO A 87 -12.38 3.53 -16.71
C PRO A 87 -13.41 4.51 -17.29
N ALA A 88 -14.58 3.98 -17.64
CA ALA A 88 -15.62 4.72 -18.33
C ALA A 88 -16.26 5.84 -17.48
N ASP A 89 -16.21 5.67 -16.16
CA ASP A 89 -16.77 6.57 -15.14
C ASP A 89 -15.79 7.66 -14.69
N PHE A 90 -14.67 7.87 -15.42
CA PHE A 90 -13.66 8.84 -15.03
C PHE A 90 -13.80 10.18 -15.77
N ALA A 91 -13.57 11.25 -15.01
CA ALA A 91 -13.30 12.59 -15.56
C ALA A 91 -11.84 12.96 -15.27
N TRP A 92 -11.14 13.44 -16.31
CA TRP A 92 -9.72 13.73 -16.30
C TRP A 92 -9.45 15.22 -16.38
N ALA A 93 -8.49 15.71 -15.62
CA ALA A 93 -7.97 17.06 -15.79
C ALA A 93 -7.26 17.19 -17.15
N ASP A 94 -7.29 18.40 -17.72
CA ASP A 94 -6.55 18.69 -18.96
C ASP A 94 -5.05 18.69 -18.69
N GLY A 95 -4.30 17.90 -19.46
CA GLY A 95 -2.88 17.67 -19.28
C GLY A 95 -2.51 16.32 -18.62
N ALA A 96 -3.48 15.58 -18.10
CA ALA A 96 -3.22 14.27 -17.50
C ALA A 96 -2.47 13.33 -18.44
N PHE A 97 -2.85 13.28 -19.70
CA PHE A 97 -2.21 12.41 -20.69
C PHE A 97 -0.86 12.94 -21.18
N ALA A 98 -0.60 14.23 -21.10
CA ALA A 98 0.74 14.80 -21.34
C ALA A 98 1.72 14.29 -20.27
N THR A 99 1.31 14.22 -19.01
CA THR A 99 2.13 13.65 -17.93
C THR A 99 2.42 12.18 -18.15
N ILE A 100 1.43 11.39 -18.57
CA ILE A 100 1.64 9.97 -18.92
C ILE A 100 2.65 9.85 -20.05
N ALA A 101 2.51 10.60 -21.15
CA ALA A 101 3.44 10.60 -22.26
C ALA A 101 4.87 10.93 -21.82
N GLY A 102 5.05 11.93 -20.95
CA GLY A 102 6.32 12.30 -20.36
C GLY A 102 6.99 11.17 -19.58
N HIS A 103 6.25 10.45 -18.76
CA HIS A 103 6.78 9.29 -18.04
C HIS A 103 7.17 8.13 -18.97
N LEU A 104 6.36 7.85 -19.99
CA LEU A 104 6.69 6.83 -20.99
C LEU A 104 7.95 7.21 -21.78
N ALA A 105 8.10 8.49 -22.19
CA ALA A 105 9.29 9.00 -22.84
C ALA A 105 10.54 8.93 -21.96
N ALA A 106 10.38 9.08 -20.64
CA ALA A 106 11.43 8.90 -19.64
C ALA A 106 11.76 7.41 -19.36
N GLY A 107 11.16 6.47 -20.10
CA GLY A 107 11.45 5.04 -20.01
C GLY A 107 10.74 4.33 -18.83
N LYS A 108 9.78 4.97 -18.18
CA LYS A 108 9.02 4.31 -17.12
C LYS A 108 8.18 3.17 -17.67
N ARG A 109 8.15 2.05 -16.95
CA ARG A 109 7.46 0.80 -17.34
C ARG A 109 6.12 0.62 -16.66
N ALA A 110 5.89 1.30 -15.56
CA ALA A 110 4.60 1.36 -14.89
C ALA A 110 4.35 2.75 -14.32
N ILE A 111 3.08 3.17 -14.30
CA ILE A 111 2.65 4.45 -13.73
C ILE A 111 1.53 4.15 -12.75
N TYR A 112 1.78 4.48 -11.49
CA TYR A 112 0.79 4.44 -10.41
C TYR A 112 0.18 5.80 -10.18
N TYR A 113 -1.11 5.80 -9.93
CA TYR A 113 -1.83 7.01 -9.55
C TYR A 113 -2.98 6.65 -8.61
N MET A 114 -3.62 7.68 -8.07
CA MET A 114 -4.85 7.51 -7.31
C MET A 114 -5.94 8.44 -7.84
N CYS A 115 -7.09 7.87 -8.17
CA CYS A 115 -8.30 8.63 -8.48
C CYS A 115 -9.12 8.87 -7.22
N ILE A 116 -9.83 9.99 -7.18
CA ILE A 116 -10.73 10.33 -6.07
C ILE A 116 -12.16 10.09 -6.50
N ARG A 117 -12.95 9.42 -5.63
CA ARG A 117 -14.37 9.18 -5.90
C ARG A 117 -15.18 10.41 -5.55
N VAL A 118 -16.07 10.81 -6.46
CA VAL A 118 -17.05 11.87 -6.26
C VAL A 118 -18.46 11.31 -6.40
N VAL A 119 -19.42 11.95 -5.74
CA VAL A 119 -20.84 11.60 -5.84
C VAL A 119 -21.33 11.95 -7.24
N HIS A 120 -21.65 10.91 -8.03
CA HIS A 120 -22.04 11.06 -9.44
C HIS A 120 -23.20 12.03 -9.62
N GLU A 121 -24.25 11.92 -8.82
CA GLU A 121 -25.49 12.66 -8.98
C GLU A 121 -25.29 14.18 -8.87
N THR A 122 -24.52 14.62 -7.87
CA THR A 122 -24.27 16.06 -7.65
C THR A 122 -23.10 16.59 -8.49
N PHE A 123 -22.08 15.76 -8.75
CA PHE A 123 -20.96 16.15 -9.61
C PHE A 123 -21.40 16.35 -11.08
N ALA A 124 -22.33 15.52 -11.56
CA ALA A 124 -22.79 15.58 -12.95
C ALA A 124 -23.44 16.93 -13.32
N GLU A 125 -24.09 17.58 -12.37
CA GLU A 125 -24.69 18.91 -12.55
C GLU A 125 -23.62 19.98 -12.80
N ASP A 126 -22.61 20.05 -11.94
CA ASP A 126 -21.50 20.99 -12.09
C ASP A 126 -20.64 20.68 -13.33
N PHE A 127 -20.47 19.39 -13.64
CA PHE A 127 -19.81 18.97 -14.87
C PHE A 127 -20.56 19.44 -16.13
N ALA A 128 -21.88 19.31 -16.12
CA ALA A 128 -22.72 19.76 -17.22
C ALA A 128 -22.67 21.30 -17.38
N ALA A 129 -22.66 22.04 -16.26
CA ALA A 129 -22.55 23.50 -16.26
C ALA A 129 -21.19 23.99 -16.81
N ALA A 130 -20.13 23.23 -16.67
CA ALA A 130 -18.82 23.56 -17.22
C ALA A 130 -18.70 23.28 -18.74
N ALA A 131 -19.66 22.57 -19.31
CA ALA A 131 -19.67 22.27 -20.73
C ALA A 131 -20.13 23.49 -21.53
N ARG A 132 -19.33 23.94 -22.49
CA ARG A 132 -19.73 25.05 -23.37
C ARG A 132 -20.68 24.55 -24.46
N PRO A 133 -21.71 25.37 -24.83
CA PRO A 133 -22.59 25.03 -25.94
C PRO A 133 -21.80 24.79 -27.23
N GLY A 134 -22.09 23.66 -27.90
CA GLY A 134 -21.43 23.29 -29.15
C GLY A 134 -20.02 22.67 -29.03
N GLU A 135 -19.39 22.66 -27.84
CA GLU A 135 -18.13 22.01 -27.61
C GLU A 135 -18.33 20.57 -27.14
N LEU A 136 -17.66 19.60 -27.79
CA LEU A 136 -17.64 18.21 -27.36
C LEU A 136 -16.69 17.98 -26.17
N ALA A 137 -15.57 18.70 -26.14
CA ALA A 137 -14.61 18.62 -25.05
C ALA A 137 -15.08 19.42 -23.82
N VAL A 138 -14.82 18.87 -22.64
CA VAL A 138 -14.96 19.57 -21.36
C VAL A 138 -13.58 19.65 -20.73
N ARG A 139 -13.17 20.84 -20.30
CA ARG A 139 -11.83 21.11 -19.79
C ARG A 139 -11.88 21.56 -18.36
N PHE A 140 -11.09 20.93 -17.52
CA PHE A 140 -10.80 21.35 -16.15
C PHE A 140 -9.29 21.39 -15.97
N THR A 141 -8.76 22.44 -15.38
CA THR A 141 -7.41 22.35 -14.81
C THR A 141 -7.43 21.37 -13.64
N PRO A 142 -6.27 20.79 -13.23
CA PRO A 142 -6.22 19.92 -12.05
C PRO A 142 -6.86 20.58 -10.81
N ARG A 143 -6.53 21.84 -10.54
CA ARG A 143 -7.05 22.59 -9.39
C ARG A 143 -8.56 22.85 -9.46
N GLN A 144 -9.10 23.12 -10.66
CA GLN A 144 -10.56 23.25 -10.85
C GLN A 144 -11.26 21.91 -10.57
N LEU A 145 -10.74 20.83 -11.11
CA LEU A 145 -11.31 19.49 -10.89
C LEU A 145 -11.19 19.09 -9.42
N MET A 146 -10.07 19.44 -8.76
CA MET A 146 -9.89 19.20 -7.33
C MET A 146 -10.86 20.02 -6.47
N ALA A 147 -11.12 21.29 -6.82
CA ALA A 147 -12.11 22.10 -6.13
C ALA A 147 -13.54 21.54 -6.25
N LEU A 148 -13.89 20.98 -7.42
CA LEU A 148 -15.12 20.21 -7.61
C LEU A 148 -15.14 18.96 -6.74
N THR A 149 -14.03 18.24 -6.69
CA THR A 149 -13.90 17.03 -5.85
C THR A 149 -14.19 17.32 -4.39
N MET A 150 -13.63 18.38 -3.83
CA MET A 150 -13.86 18.75 -2.43
C MET A 150 -15.33 19.04 -2.12
N ARG A 151 -16.09 19.56 -3.10
CA ARG A 151 -17.54 19.81 -2.95
C ARG A 151 -18.38 18.53 -3.04
N HIS A 152 -17.93 17.57 -3.83
CA HIS A 152 -18.66 16.36 -4.18
C HIS A 152 -17.98 15.08 -3.70
N LEU A 153 -17.11 15.18 -2.68
CA LEU A 153 -16.35 14.04 -2.18
C LEU A 153 -17.28 12.90 -1.78
N HIS A 154 -17.05 11.71 -2.33
CA HIS A 154 -17.89 10.56 -2.03
C HIS A 154 -17.72 10.13 -0.56
N PRO A 155 -18.79 9.78 0.16
CA PRO A 155 -18.71 9.34 1.56
C PRO A 155 -17.71 8.19 1.80
N LEU A 156 -17.52 7.32 0.82
CA LEU A 156 -16.52 6.26 0.88
C LEU A 156 -15.10 6.84 1.06
N HIS A 157 -14.73 7.89 0.32
CA HIS A 157 -13.44 8.56 0.51
C HIS A 157 -13.35 9.32 1.83
N ALA A 158 -14.45 9.99 2.21
CA ALA A 158 -14.52 10.65 3.50
C ALA A 158 -14.29 9.66 4.66
N ALA A 159 -14.73 8.40 4.51
CA ALA A 159 -14.53 7.34 5.48
C ALA A 159 -13.09 6.84 5.64
N TYR A 160 -12.20 7.20 4.72
CA TYR A 160 -10.75 6.94 4.86
C TYR A 160 -10.00 8.10 5.52
N THR A 161 -10.71 9.19 5.82
CA THR A 161 -10.12 10.33 6.51
C THR A 161 -9.79 9.97 7.95
N ARG A 162 -8.56 10.25 8.35
CA ARG A 162 -8.15 10.04 9.72
C ARG A 162 -9.05 10.83 10.70
N ASP A 163 -9.38 10.19 11.79
CA ASP A 163 -10.25 10.72 12.85
C ASP A 163 -11.70 10.99 12.40
N CYS A 164 -12.15 10.46 11.26
CA CYS A 164 -13.56 10.49 10.90
C CYS A 164 -14.40 9.62 11.85
N ALA A 165 -15.69 9.97 11.98
CA ALA A 165 -16.62 9.28 12.89
C ALA A 165 -16.94 7.85 12.42
N HIS A 166 -16.81 7.59 11.12
CA HIS A 166 -17.10 6.32 10.48
C HIS A 166 -15.94 5.96 9.56
N PHE A 167 -15.23 4.92 9.93
CA PHE A 167 -14.03 4.51 9.23
C PHE A 167 -14.28 3.25 8.38
N ALA A 168 -13.72 3.19 7.16
CA ALA A 168 -13.89 2.05 6.29
C ALA A 168 -12.99 0.88 6.72
N HIS A 169 -13.52 -0.35 6.64
CA HIS A 169 -12.73 -1.57 6.93
C HIS A 169 -11.65 -1.87 5.90
N HIS A 170 -11.81 -1.41 4.65
CA HIS A 170 -10.84 -1.60 3.57
C HIS A 170 -9.94 -0.39 3.50
N MET A 171 -8.69 -0.54 3.94
CA MET A 171 -7.76 0.57 4.06
C MET A 171 -6.69 0.54 2.98
N GLU A 172 -7.12 0.63 1.74
CA GLU A 172 -6.19 0.78 0.62
C GLU A 172 -5.34 2.04 0.79
N TYR A 173 -5.91 3.06 1.44
CA TYR A 173 -5.27 4.35 1.71
C TYR A 173 -5.86 5.02 2.96
N SER A 174 -5.18 6.03 3.44
CA SER A 174 -5.66 6.91 4.51
C SER A 174 -5.45 8.36 4.13
N ILE A 175 -6.37 9.24 4.55
CA ILE A 175 -6.42 10.64 4.18
C ILE A 175 -6.18 11.52 5.41
N TRP A 176 -5.32 12.54 5.26
CA TRP A 176 -5.04 13.57 6.25
C TRP A 176 -5.41 14.92 5.67
N PRO A 177 -6.50 15.56 6.12
CA PRO A 177 -6.88 16.88 5.65
C PRO A 177 -5.84 17.94 5.95
N VAL A 178 -5.59 18.82 4.99
CA VAL A 178 -4.91 20.10 5.16
C VAL A 178 -5.99 21.18 5.03
N GLU A 179 -6.34 21.79 6.14
CA GLU A 179 -7.51 22.64 6.27
C GLU A 179 -7.52 23.76 5.24
N GLY A 180 -8.62 23.86 4.49
CA GLY A 180 -8.83 24.88 3.45
C GLY A 180 -8.03 24.68 2.16
N GLU A 181 -7.05 23.77 2.11
CA GLU A 181 -6.14 23.61 0.97
C GLU A 181 -6.31 22.29 0.22
N GLY A 182 -6.65 21.20 0.93
CA GLY A 182 -6.76 19.86 0.35
C GLY A 182 -6.45 18.76 1.33
N PHE A 183 -5.69 17.73 0.90
CA PHE A 183 -5.31 16.62 1.78
C PHE A 183 -4.05 15.88 1.30
N ILE A 184 -3.38 15.24 2.24
CA ILE A 184 -2.37 14.23 1.96
C ILE A 184 -3.02 12.86 2.02
N MET A 185 -2.76 12.02 1.02
CA MET A 185 -3.13 10.62 1.02
C MET A 185 -1.88 9.76 1.16
N ARG A 186 -1.99 8.70 1.95
CA ARG A 186 -0.98 7.66 2.06
C ARG A 186 -1.59 6.36 1.59
N LEU A 187 -0.92 5.69 0.70
CA LEU A 187 -1.47 4.47 0.15
C LEU A 187 -0.41 3.36 0.13
N LEU A 188 -0.83 2.14 0.35
CA LEU A 188 -0.01 0.96 0.18
C LEU A 188 -0.29 0.30 -1.17
N VAL A 189 -1.53 0.37 -1.62
CA VAL A 189 -1.98 -0.24 -2.87
C VAL A 189 -2.42 0.88 -3.80
N GLY A 190 -1.63 1.13 -4.82
CA GLY A 190 -1.97 2.08 -5.89
C GLY A 190 -2.67 1.36 -7.05
N SER A 191 -3.56 2.05 -7.72
CA SER A 191 -4.06 1.60 -9.01
C SER A 191 -2.99 1.82 -10.07
N VAL A 192 -2.60 0.76 -10.75
CA VAL A 192 -1.75 0.90 -11.92
C VAL A 192 -2.58 1.46 -13.07
N LEU A 193 -2.14 2.60 -13.59
CA LEU A 193 -2.80 3.27 -14.71
C LEU A 193 -2.28 2.76 -16.06
N CYS A 194 -0.97 2.67 -16.17
CA CYS A 194 -0.26 2.28 -17.37
C CYS A 194 0.87 1.33 -17.00
N TYR A 195 1.07 0.26 -17.75
CA TYR A 195 2.16 -0.67 -17.52
C TYR A 195 2.54 -1.46 -18.77
N ASP A 196 3.74 -2.03 -18.76
CA ASP A 196 4.24 -2.94 -19.78
C ASP A 196 3.86 -4.39 -19.42
N PRO A 197 2.85 -5.01 -20.04
CA PRO A 197 2.37 -6.34 -19.68
C PRO A 197 3.34 -7.48 -20.07
N ARG A 198 4.45 -7.16 -20.73
CA ARG A 198 5.54 -8.12 -21.00
C ARG A 198 6.47 -8.27 -19.80
N ARG A 199 6.47 -7.29 -18.89
CA ARG A 199 7.33 -7.25 -17.71
C ARG A 199 6.59 -7.39 -16.39
N PHE A 200 5.30 -7.05 -16.37
CA PHE A 200 4.50 -7.05 -15.17
C PHE A 200 3.22 -7.83 -15.39
N ASP A 201 2.92 -8.74 -14.47
CA ASP A 201 1.61 -9.34 -14.36
C ASP A 201 0.80 -8.59 -13.29
N LEU A 202 -0.48 -8.36 -13.58
CA LEU A 202 -1.41 -7.87 -12.59
C LEU A 202 -1.93 -9.05 -11.78
N ASP A 203 -1.83 -8.95 -10.46
CA ASP A 203 -2.55 -9.85 -9.60
C ASP A 203 -4.07 -9.56 -9.64
N PRO A 204 -4.93 -10.46 -9.12
CA PRO A 204 -6.38 -10.23 -9.07
C PRO A 204 -6.79 -8.98 -8.27
N LYS A 205 -5.88 -8.36 -7.53
CA LYS A 205 -6.09 -7.14 -6.76
C LYS A 205 -5.54 -5.90 -7.47
N PHE A 206 -5.15 -6.04 -8.75
CA PHE A 206 -4.61 -4.97 -9.60
C PHE A 206 -3.33 -4.32 -9.07
N SER A 207 -2.58 -5.01 -8.21
CA SER A 207 -1.24 -4.62 -7.83
C SER A 207 -0.21 -5.27 -8.74
N LEU A 208 0.88 -4.56 -9.01
CA LEU A 208 2.01 -5.17 -9.74
C LEU A 208 2.73 -6.10 -8.77
N ALA A 209 2.56 -7.40 -8.99
CA ALA A 209 3.14 -8.43 -8.12
C ALA A 209 4.68 -8.44 -8.15
N GLN A 210 5.32 -7.88 -9.18
CA GLN A 210 6.74 -8.06 -9.46
C GLN A 210 7.37 -6.79 -10.04
N ALA A 211 7.35 -5.66 -9.33
CA ALA A 211 8.24 -4.57 -9.70
C ALA A 211 9.67 -4.94 -9.30
N GLU A 212 10.48 -5.39 -10.24
CA GLU A 212 11.88 -5.76 -10.01
C GLU A 212 12.74 -4.54 -9.66
N SER A 213 12.34 -3.34 -10.10
CA SER A 213 13.00 -2.08 -9.78
C SER A 213 12.01 -0.96 -9.52
N VAL A 214 12.21 -0.25 -8.41
CA VAL A 214 11.47 0.99 -8.08
C VAL A 214 11.74 2.08 -9.14
N GLU A 215 12.87 2.01 -9.82
CA GLU A 215 13.26 2.98 -10.85
C GLU A 215 12.40 2.88 -12.11
N ASP A 216 11.88 1.70 -12.42
CA ASP A 216 11.00 1.46 -13.57
C ASP A 216 9.58 2.02 -13.36
N VAL A 217 9.25 2.42 -12.14
CA VAL A 217 7.91 2.82 -11.74
C VAL A 217 7.83 4.33 -11.51
N ALA A 218 6.83 4.97 -12.10
CA ALA A 218 6.43 6.32 -11.76
C ALA A 218 5.23 6.29 -10.80
N VAL A 219 5.22 7.20 -9.84
CA VAL A 219 4.08 7.43 -8.97
C VAL A 219 3.67 8.88 -9.12
N ILE A 220 2.42 9.09 -9.48
CA ILE A 220 1.83 10.44 -9.50
C ILE A 220 1.51 10.82 -8.05
N ASP A 221 2.27 11.73 -7.50
CA ASP A 221 2.18 12.12 -6.09
C ASP A 221 1.75 13.58 -5.87
N ASP A 222 1.38 14.27 -6.96
CA ASP A 222 0.83 15.62 -6.92
C ASP A 222 -0.35 15.76 -7.89
N SER A 223 -1.46 16.30 -7.40
CA SER A 223 -2.66 16.50 -8.23
C SER A 223 -2.46 17.52 -9.35
N ASP A 224 -1.49 18.44 -9.26
CA ASP A 224 -1.17 19.37 -10.34
C ASP A 224 -0.49 18.68 -11.53
N ASP A 225 0.25 17.60 -11.31
CA ASP A 225 0.90 16.84 -12.36
C ASP A 225 -0.11 16.02 -13.17
N MET A 226 -1.01 15.31 -12.47
CA MET A 226 -2.08 14.54 -13.10
C MET A 226 -3.23 14.33 -12.11
N TYR A 227 -4.45 14.56 -12.58
CA TYR A 227 -5.61 14.36 -11.73
C TYR A 227 -6.81 13.78 -12.47
N SER A 228 -7.52 12.87 -11.80
CA SER A 228 -8.79 12.33 -12.27
C SER A 228 -9.74 12.04 -11.11
N VAL A 229 -11.01 11.98 -11.42
CA VAL A 229 -12.07 11.56 -10.48
C VAL A 229 -12.87 10.42 -11.05
N SER A 230 -13.34 9.52 -10.18
CA SER A 230 -14.30 8.47 -10.51
C SER A 230 -15.70 8.89 -10.06
N LEU A 231 -16.65 8.89 -10.98
CA LEU A 231 -18.05 9.23 -10.72
C LEU A 231 -18.75 7.99 -10.12
N THR A 232 -18.91 7.99 -8.83
CA THR A 232 -19.47 6.85 -8.09
C THR A 232 -20.89 7.20 -7.63
N PRO A 233 -21.91 6.38 -7.96
CA PRO A 233 -23.27 6.60 -7.48
C PRO A 233 -23.37 6.56 -5.95
N LEU A 234 -24.17 7.44 -5.37
CA LEU A 234 -24.50 7.43 -3.95
C LEU A 234 -25.49 6.30 -3.69
N LEU A 235 -24.99 5.08 -3.48
CA LEU A 235 -25.80 3.91 -3.21
C LEU A 235 -26.37 3.98 -1.79
N LYS A 236 -27.67 4.29 -1.68
CA LYS A 236 -28.36 4.51 -0.41
C LYS A 236 -28.46 3.26 0.48
N ASP A 237 -28.39 2.06 -0.12
CA ASP A 237 -28.71 0.81 0.57
C ASP A 237 -27.49 -0.09 0.88
N ARG A 238 -26.28 0.39 0.64
CA ARG A 238 -25.09 -0.37 1.02
C ARG A 238 -24.62 0.09 2.40
N ASN A 239 -24.74 -0.79 3.39
CA ASN A 239 -23.91 -0.77 4.58
C ASN A 239 -22.46 -0.93 4.12
N TRP A 240 -21.88 0.14 3.61
CA TRP A 240 -20.46 0.20 3.38
C TRP A 240 -19.81 -0.05 4.74
N TYR A 241 -18.84 -0.90 4.76
CA TYR A 241 -18.09 -1.41 5.89
C TYR A 241 -17.48 -0.29 6.75
N PHE A 242 -18.32 0.51 7.39
CA PHE A 242 -17.90 1.55 8.31
C PHE A 242 -17.84 1.02 9.73
N THR A 243 -16.76 1.29 10.42
CA THR A 243 -16.69 1.09 11.86
C THR A 243 -16.84 2.44 12.55
N ARG A 244 -17.35 2.46 13.76
CA ARG A 244 -17.36 3.64 14.64
C ARG A 244 -16.05 3.81 15.39
N ARG A 245 -15.03 3.06 15.04
CA ARG A 245 -13.71 3.12 15.69
C ARG A 245 -12.82 4.12 14.96
N ARG A 246 -11.92 4.74 15.71
CA ARG A 246 -10.83 5.53 15.11
C ARG A 246 -9.90 4.62 14.34
N THR A 247 -9.29 5.15 13.31
CA THR A 247 -8.23 4.48 12.55
C THR A 247 -7.11 4.03 13.48
N ASP A 248 -6.93 2.73 13.59
CA ASP A 248 -5.83 2.13 14.35
C ASP A 248 -4.73 1.66 13.40
N PRO A 249 -3.45 2.04 13.63
CA PRO A 249 -2.34 1.58 12.80
C PRO A 249 -2.22 0.05 12.69
N ASP A 250 -2.67 -0.72 13.70
CA ASP A 250 -2.60 -2.18 13.66
C ASP A 250 -3.65 -2.76 12.72
N GLU A 251 -4.87 -2.24 12.78
CA GLU A 251 -5.90 -2.66 11.84
C GLU A 251 -5.46 -2.37 10.41
N VAL A 252 -4.87 -1.18 10.18
CA VAL A 252 -4.29 -0.81 8.87
C VAL A 252 -3.15 -1.74 8.49
N GLY A 253 -2.21 -1.97 9.38
CA GLY A 253 -1.07 -2.85 9.15
C GLY A 253 -1.49 -4.29 8.88
N GLY A 254 -2.45 -4.81 9.65
CA GLY A 254 -3.03 -6.13 9.45
C GLY A 254 -3.75 -6.27 8.10
N TRP A 255 -4.46 -5.24 7.68
CA TRP A 255 -5.09 -5.22 6.36
C TRP A 255 -4.06 -5.12 5.23
N TRP A 256 -3.03 -4.28 5.40
CA TRP A 256 -1.94 -4.10 4.44
C TRP A 256 -1.10 -5.37 4.25
N LEU A 257 -1.11 -6.30 5.20
CA LEU A 257 -0.43 -7.59 5.09
C LEU A 257 -0.95 -8.44 3.92
N GLN A 258 -2.16 -8.18 3.44
CA GLN A 258 -2.72 -8.86 2.27
C GLN A 258 -2.06 -8.44 0.94
N TYR A 259 -1.31 -7.34 0.96
CA TYR A 259 -0.63 -6.77 -0.20
C TYR A 259 0.88 -6.84 0.03
N ASP A 260 1.50 -7.90 -0.46
CA ASP A 260 2.87 -8.26 -0.12
C ASP A 260 3.80 -8.17 -1.33
N GLY A 261 4.07 -6.94 -1.79
CA GLY A 261 5.03 -6.68 -2.85
C GLY A 261 6.14 -5.74 -2.40
N ALA A 262 7.34 -5.91 -2.94
CA ALA A 262 8.49 -5.05 -2.64
C ALA A 262 8.24 -3.56 -2.94
N PHE A 263 7.33 -3.28 -3.89
CA PHE A 263 6.99 -1.92 -4.29
C PHE A 263 6.07 -1.20 -3.29
N GLN A 264 5.27 -1.92 -2.50
CA GLN A 264 4.31 -1.28 -1.59
C GLN A 264 4.98 -0.47 -0.48
N TRP A 265 6.13 -0.91 0.01
CA TRP A 265 6.87 -0.18 1.03
C TRP A 265 7.30 1.23 0.58
N PRO A 266 7.99 1.42 -0.55
CA PRO A 266 8.31 2.73 -1.09
C PRO A 266 7.07 3.58 -1.40
N LEU A 267 5.98 2.96 -1.88
CA LEU A 267 4.74 3.65 -2.18
C LEU A 267 4.09 4.22 -0.92
N ALA A 268 4.01 3.43 0.16
CA ALA A 268 3.44 3.88 1.43
C ALA A 268 4.21 5.05 2.07
N GLN A 269 5.49 5.23 1.75
CA GLN A 269 6.31 6.34 2.26
C GLN A 269 6.10 7.66 1.51
N ARG A 270 5.39 7.66 0.39
CA ARG A 270 5.14 8.88 -0.39
C ARG A 270 3.95 9.65 0.15
N TRP A 271 4.02 10.96 0.08
CA TRP A 271 2.89 11.87 0.28
C TRP A 271 2.24 12.11 -1.08
N LEU A 272 1.03 11.60 -1.27
CA LEU A 272 0.24 11.96 -2.42
C LEU A 272 -0.55 13.23 -2.05
N ARG A 273 -0.28 14.32 -2.75
CA ARG A 273 -0.79 15.66 -2.44
C ARG A 273 -1.94 16.01 -3.36
N PHE A 274 -3.08 16.29 -2.78
CA PHE A 274 -4.28 16.71 -3.49
C PHE A 274 -4.68 18.09 -3.00
N HIS A 275 -4.59 19.10 -3.86
CA HIS A 275 -4.78 20.49 -3.44
C HIS A 275 -5.53 21.33 -4.47
N THR A 276 -6.25 22.35 -3.97
CA THR A 276 -7.09 23.24 -4.78
C THR A 276 -6.38 24.53 -5.21
N GLY A 277 -5.22 24.81 -4.64
CA GLY A 277 -4.45 26.03 -4.85
C GLY A 277 -3.00 25.85 -4.41
N ASP A 278 -2.32 26.95 -4.14
CA ASP A 278 -0.95 26.91 -3.65
C ASP A 278 -0.90 26.34 -2.22
N MET A 279 0.13 25.53 -1.97
CA MET A 279 0.31 24.84 -0.70
C MET A 279 1.04 25.73 0.30
N THR A 280 0.48 25.90 1.51
CA THR A 280 1.18 26.53 2.63
C THR A 280 2.23 25.57 3.20
N PRO A 281 3.55 25.81 3.01
CA PRO A 281 4.58 24.80 3.29
C PRO A 281 4.55 24.25 4.71
N ASP A 282 4.28 25.08 5.72
CA ASP A 282 4.29 24.66 7.13
C ASP A 282 3.07 23.79 7.48
N ALA A 283 1.89 24.10 6.93
CA ALA A 283 0.69 23.30 7.12
C ALA A 283 0.89 21.88 6.53
N TRP A 284 1.37 21.80 5.29
CA TRP A 284 1.62 20.55 4.60
C TRP A 284 2.71 19.72 5.28
N ARG A 285 3.83 20.36 5.71
CA ARG A 285 4.88 19.65 6.47
C ARG A 285 4.37 19.11 7.81
N ARG A 286 3.54 19.86 8.52
CA ARG A 286 2.96 19.42 9.80
C ARG A 286 2.07 18.19 9.61
N VAL A 287 1.14 18.26 8.67
CA VAL A 287 0.23 17.16 8.36
C VAL A 287 0.99 15.96 7.80
N GLY A 288 1.96 16.20 6.92
CA GLY A 288 2.83 15.16 6.38
C GLY A 288 3.55 14.37 7.46
N ARG A 289 4.16 15.05 8.44
CA ARG A 289 4.82 14.39 9.59
C ARG A 289 3.84 13.57 10.44
N GLN A 290 2.61 14.03 10.63
CA GLN A 290 1.59 13.25 11.32
C GLN A 290 1.26 11.96 10.55
N SER A 291 1.14 12.07 9.22
CA SER A 291 0.92 10.91 8.36
C SER A 291 2.11 9.95 8.34
N ASP A 292 3.35 10.47 8.34
CA ASP A 292 4.56 9.66 8.44
C ASP A 292 4.59 8.81 9.69
N PHE A 293 4.28 9.41 10.83
CA PHE A 293 4.25 8.70 12.10
C PHE A 293 3.25 7.55 12.09
N PHE A 294 2.04 7.80 11.58
CA PHE A 294 1.00 6.77 11.46
C PHE A 294 1.43 5.63 10.53
N VAL A 295 1.95 5.96 9.35
CA VAL A 295 2.38 4.97 8.36
C VAL A 295 3.50 4.09 8.90
N VAL A 296 4.48 4.69 9.59
CA VAL A 296 5.55 3.92 10.24
C VAL A 296 4.97 2.91 11.23
N GLN A 297 3.99 3.32 12.04
CA GLN A 297 3.35 2.41 12.99
C GLN A 297 2.57 1.30 12.29
N ALA A 298 1.82 1.62 11.22
CA ALA A 298 1.07 0.62 10.47
C ALA A 298 1.99 -0.39 9.75
N LEU A 299 3.08 0.08 9.16
CA LEU A 299 4.06 -0.80 8.50
C LEU A 299 4.76 -1.69 9.51
N LEU A 300 5.08 -1.16 10.70
CA LEU A 300 5.66 -1.97 11.77
C LEU A 300 4.69 -3.04 12.25
N ALA A 301 3.43 -2.68 12.50
CA ALA A 301 2.41 -3.64 12.89
C ALA A 301 2.27 -4.75 11.83
N ARG A 302 2.25 -4.39 10.55
CA ARG A 302 2.25 -5.35 9.42
C ARG A 302 3.40 -6.34 9.52
N GLU A 303 4.64 -5.86 9.69
CA GLU A 303 5.81 -6.72 9.77
C GLU A 303 5.78 -7.61 11.01
N MET A 304 5.38 -7.09 12.16
CA MET A 304 5.27 -7.87 13.39
C MET A 304 4.19 -8.94 13.30
N ILE A 305 3.03 -8.65 12.71
CA ILE A 305 1.98 -9.65 12.46
C ILE A 305 2.51 -10.75 11.53
N ARG A 306 3.27 -10.39 10.48
CA ARG A 306 3.91 -11.37 9.59
C ARG A 306 4.88 -12.26 10.34
N ILE A 307 5.78 -11.67 11.11
CA ILE A 307 6.75 -12.39 11.92
C ILE A 307 6.02 -13.36 12.87
N GLY A 308 4.98 -12.88 13.58
CA GLY A 308 4.17 -13.73 14.45
C GLY A 308 3.52 -14.91 13.73
N ARG A 309 3.03 -14.73 12.51
CA ARG A 309 2.49 -15.84 11.68
C ARG A 309 3.56 -16.84 11.29
N VAL A 310 4.76 -16.39 10.93
CA VAL A 310 5.88 -17.29 10.64
C VAL A 310 6.27 -18.08 11.89
N MET A 311 6.40 -17.40 13.05
CA MET A 311 6.69 -18.04 14.33
C MET A 311 5.69 -19.16 14.65
N ALA A 312 4.39 -18.84 14.55
CA ALA A 312 3.34 -19.85 14.79
C ALA A 312 3.41 -21.00 13.77
N GLY A 313 3.71 -20.70 12.50
CA GLY A 313 3.82 -21.70 11.44
C GLY A 313 4.98 -22.69 11.61
N ILE A 314 6.04 -22.30 12.32
CA ILE A 314 7.20 -23.14 12.64
C ILE A 314 7.17 -23.72 14.08
N GLY A 315 6.03 -23.57 14.78
CA GLY A 315 5.82 -24.17 16.11
C GLY A 315 6.28 -23.33 17.30
N LEU A 316 6.60 -22.04 17.10
CA LEU A 316 7.01 -21.11 18.18
C LEU A 316 5.80 -20.32 18.70
N HIS A 317 4.82 -21.03 19.25
CA HIS A 317 3.50 -20.48 19.60
C HIS A 317 3.57 -19.46 20.75
N LYS A 318 4.33 -19.76 21.81
CA LYS A 318 4.43 -18.88 22.99
C LYS A 318 5.07 -17.54 22.64
N ALA A 319 6.11 -17.55 21.81
CA ALA A 319 6.75 -16.33 21.34
C ALA A 319 5.82 -15.52 20.41
N ALA A 320 5.05 -16.20 19.55
CA ALA A 320 4.05 -15.55 18.70
C ALA A 320 2.94 -14.89 19.53
N ASP A 321 2.45 -15.57 20.59
CA ASP A 321 1.43 -14.99 21.50
C ASP A 321 1.98 -13.79 22.26
N CYS A 322 3.21 -13.85 22.78
CA CYS A 322 3.86 -12.71 23.43
C CYS A 322 3.95 -11.50 22.48
N LEU A 323 4.38 -11.74 21.24
CA LEU A 323 4.49 -10.70 20.23
C LEU A 323 3.11 -10.10 19.89
N ALA A 324 2.09 -10.93 19.72
CA ALA A 324 0.73 -10.50 19.42
C ALA A 324 0.16 -9.61 20.53
N VAL A 325 0.24 -10.04 21.79
CA VAL A 325 -0.26 -9.26 22.94
C VAL A 325 0.51 -7.95 23.10
N ALA A 326 1.83 -7.97 22.92
CA ALA A 326 2.67 -6.79 22.98
C ALA A 326 2.29 -5.75 21.89
N LEU A 327 1.88 -6.20 20.71
CA LEU A 327 1.39 -5.34 19.63
C LEU A 327 0.03 -4.74 19.94
N TYR A 328 -0.94 -5.56 20.34
CA TYR A 328 -2.31 -5.10 20.65
C TYR A 328 -2.35 -4.17 21.86
N GLY A 329 -1.41 -4.28 22.79
CA GLY A 329 -1.31 -3.42 23.97
C GLY A 329 -0.90 -1.97 23.72
N ASN A 330 -0.73 -1.53 22.49
CA ASN A 330 -0.43 -0.14 22.10
C ASN A 330 0.89 0.47 22.62
N ARG A 331 1.67 -0.27 23.42
CA ARG A 331 2.85 0.28 24.12
C ARG A 331 4.14 0.18 23.33
N LEU A 332 4.32 -0.86 22.52
CA LEU A 332 5.49 -1.03 21.65
C LEU A 332 5.56 0.10 20.63
N ARG A 333 4.43 0.48 20.07
CA ARG A 333 4.31 1.38 18.95
C ARG A 333 4.57 2.83 19.27
N ARG A 334 4.18 3.32 20.42
CA ARG A 334 4.28 4.74 20.77
C ARG A 334 5.71 5.27 20.82
N ARG A 335 6.71 4.40 20.92
CA ARG A 335 8.12 4.75 21.01
C ARG A 335 8.96 4.30 19.81
N TRP A 336 8.35 3.61 18.83
CA TRP A 336 9.08 3.06 17.70
C TRP A 336 9.07 4.02 16.52
N THR A 337 10.23 4.55 16.18
CA THR A 337 10.43 5.48 15.04
C THR A 337 11.21 4.84 13.90
N TRP A 338 11.57 3.56 14.04
CA TRP A 338 12.38 2.85 13.07
C TRP A 338 11.65 2.56 11.77
N ARG A 339 12.32 2.73 10.62
CA ARG A 339 11.77 2.56 9.26
C ARG A 339 12.48 1.46 8.46
N GLY A 340 13.38 0.72 9.06
CA GLY A 340 14.19 -0.31 8.44
C GLY A 340 13.79 -1.73 8.82
N PRO A 341 14.56 -2.73 8.39
CA PRO A 341 14.38 -4.12 8.78
C PRO A 341 14.59 -4.30 10.27
N VAL A 342 14.06 -5.39 10.81
CA VAL A 342 14.25 -5.81 12.21
C VAL A 342 14.80 -7.21 12.26
N THR A 343 15.54 -7.48 13.32
CA THR A 343 15.97 -8.83 13.68
C THR A 343 15.25 -9.26 14.95
N VAL A 344 14.62 -10.42 14.92
CA VAL A 344 13.89 -10.99 16.04
C VAL A 344 14.60 -12.25 16.51
N PHE A 345 14.97 -12.30 17.79
CA PHE A 345 15.47 -13.51 18.46
C PHE A 345 14.29 -14.23 19.10
N CYS A 346 13.88 -15.33 18.53
CA CYS A 346 12.66 -16.03 18.89
C CYS A 346 12.98 -17.24 19.77
N PRO A 347 12.60 -17.24 21.06
CA PRO A 347 12.79 -18.39 21.95
C PRO A 347 11.91 -19.55 21.53
N VAL A 348 12.43 -20.79 21.66
CA VAL A 348 11.61 -21.99 21.57
C VAL A 348 10.60 -22.04 22.72
N ASP A 349 9.48 -22.71 22.52
CA ASP A 349 8.39 -22.76 23.51
C ASP A 349 8.85 -23.30 24.88
N ASP A 350 9.82 -24.22 24.92
CA ASP A 350 10.40 -24.76 26.15
C ASP A 350 11.17 -23.71 26.95
N ALA A 351 11.76 -22.72 26.29
CA ALA A 351 12.48 -21.63 26.96
C ALA A 351 11.60 -20.82 27.94
N PHE A 352 10.28 -20.80 27.73
CA PHE A 352 9.33 -20.11 28.59
C PHE A 352 9.01 -20.84 29.89
N ALA A 353 9.50 -22.09 30.07
CA ALA A 353 9.29 -22.86 31.31
C ALA A 353 9.86 -22.16 32.55
N VAL A 354 10.94 -21.37 32.38
CA VAL A 354 11.58 -20.62 33.49
C VAL A 354 10.67 -19.52 34.07
N LEU A 355 9.63 -19.13 33.35
CA LEU A 355 8.69 -18.07 33.78
C LEU A 355 7.50 -18.61 34.58
N GLY A 356 7.43 -19.97 34.77
CA GLY A 356 6.33 -20.60 35.47
C GLY A 356 4.97 -20.60 34.75
N GLY A 357 4.94 -20.09 33.51
CA GLY A 357 3.75 -19.99 32.66
C GLY A 357 3.63 -18.62 32.01
N LEU A 358 2.84 -18.52 30.96
CA LEU A 358 2.61 -17.25 30.23
C LEU A 358 1.37 -16.49 30.71
N GLU A 359 0.46 -17.15 31.44
CA GLU A 359 -0.83 -16.55 31.77
C GLU A 359 -0.67 -15.23 32.54
N SER A 360 0.28 -15.16 33.48
CA SER A 360 0.56 -13.95 34.26
C SER A 360 1.18 -12.83 33.44
N LEU A 361 1.96 -13.15 32.39
CA LEU A 361 2.56 -12.17 31.49
C LEU A 361 1.54 -11.65 30.46
N LEU A 362 0.62 -12.51 30.04
CA LEU A 362 -0.42 -12.16 29.07
C LEU A 362 -1.59 -11.41 29.71
N ALA A 363 -1.74 -11.48 31.04
CA ALA A 363 -2.71 -10.72 31.80
C ALA A 363 -2.41 -9.20 31.77
N GLU A 364 -3.41 -8.37 32.09
CA GLU A 364 -3.27 -6.91 32.04
C GLU A 364 -2.16 -6.42 32.98
N GLU A 365 -2.03 -7.01 34.15
CA GLU A 365 -1.01 -6.68 35.16
C GLU A 365 0.43 -7.07 34.71
N GLY A 366 0.55 -8.07 33.81
CA GLY A 366 1.83 -8.58 33.30
C GLY A 366 2.37 -7.81 32.10
N GLN A 367 1.60 -6.91 31.52
CA GLN A 367 1.94 -6.27 30.24
C GLN A 367 3.28 -5.50 30.24
N ASP A 368 3.69 -4.87 31.32
CA ASP A 368 4.98 -4.16 31.37
C ASP A 368 6.16 -5.14 31.33
N ALA A 369 6.05 -6.28 31.99
CA ALA A 369 7.03 -7.34 31.96
C ALA A 369 7.09 -8.03 30.58
N LEU A 370 5.92 -8.31 29.99
CA LEU A 370 5.82 -8.82 28.61
C LEU A 370 6.49 -7.89 27.62
N PHE A 371 6.30 -6.61 27.79
CA PHE A 371 6.87 -5.57 26.95
C PHE A 371 8.39 -5.53 27.03
N ALA A 372 8.92 -5.57 28.25
CA ALA A 372 10.35 -5.65 28.48
C ALA A 372 10.95 -6.91 27.84
N LEU A 373 10.24 -8.03 27.98
CA LEU A 373 10.63 -9.30 27.37
C LEU A 373 10.69 -9.18 25.84
N VAL A 374 9.63 -8.74 25.19
CA VAL A 374 9.60 -8.63 23.72
C VAL A 374 10.67 -7.65 23.21
N LYS A 375 10.88 -6.52 23.90
CA LYS A 375 11.92 -5.57 23.53
C LYS A 375 13.32 -6.13 23.64
N ALA A 376 13.60 -6.97 24.63
CA ALA A 376 14.89 -7.64 24.79
C ALA A 376 15.19 -8.62 23.62
N HIS A 377 14.17 -9.11 22.94
CA HIS A 377 14.24 -10.06 21.85
C HIS A 377 14.21 -9.43 20.45
N VAL A 378 14.17 -8.11 20.32
CA VAL A 378 14.14 -7.41 19.04
C VAL A 378 15.34 -6.49 18.92
N ALA A 379 16.03 -6.53 17.81
CA ALA A 379 17.07 -5.56 17.43
C ALA A 379 16.64 -4.78 16.19
N LEU A 380 17.04 -3.51 16.11
CA LEU A 380 16.80 -2.64 14.97
C LEU A 380 17.87 -2.86 13.91
N GLY A 381 17.47 -3.06 12.68
CA GLY A 381 18.35 -3.34 11.56
C GLY A 381 18.58 -4.84 11.30
N PRO A 382 19.22 -5.15 10.17
CA PRO A 382 19.66 -6.49 9.90
C PRO A 382 20.85 -6.82 10.81
N VAL A 383 20.76 -7.89 11.56
CA VAL A 383 21.86 -8.44 12.34
C VAL A 383 22.34 -9.71 11.65
N GLU A 384 23.54 -9.67 11.12
CA GLU A 384 24.21 -10.87 10.57
C GLU A 384 25.04 -11.51 11.67
N LEU A 385 24.59 -12.67 12.15
CA LEU A 385 25.38 -13.45 13.08
C LEU A 385 26.41 -14.29 12.34
N PRO A 386 27.58 -14.52 12.92
CA PRO A 386 28.54 -15.46 12.37
C PRO A 386 27.90 -16.86 12.25
N VAL A 387 28.22 -17.49 11.17
CA VAL A 387 27.68 -18.70 10.56
C VAL A 387 27.08 -19.77 11.48
N LEU A 388 25.93 -20.32 11.07
CA LEU A 388 25.40 -21.59 11.55
C LEU A 388 26.29 -22.77 11.02
N PRO A 389 26.38 -23.88 11.72
CA PRO A 389 27.35 -24.97 11.45
C PRO A 389 27.37 -25.50 10.01
N ASP A 390 26.27 -25.40 9.29
CA ASP A 390 26.10 -25.97 7.94
C ASP A 390 26.67 -25.09 6.81
N GLU A 391 27.12 -23.86 7.08
CA GLU A 391 27.62 -22.93 6.05
C GLU A 391 29.17 -22.96 5.89
N GLY A 392 29.88 -23.85 6.55
CA GLY A 392 31.27 -24.19 6.22
C GLY A 392 32.36 -23.18 6.55
N GLY A 393 32.09 -22.16 7.36
CA GLY A 393 33.05 -21.12 7.73
C GLY A 393 33.51 -21.21 9.20
N ALA A 394 34.80 -21.34 9.45
CA ALA A 394 35.35 -21.21 10.81
C ALA A 394 35.50 -19.70 11.13
N PHE A 395 34.51 -19.14 11.76
CA PHE A 395 34.61 -17.80 12.34
C PHE A 395 34.69 -17.88 13.86
N ALA A 396 35.83 -17.54 14.42
CA ALA A 396 35.97 -17.31 15.87
C ALA A 396 35.93 -15.80 16.08
N GLY A 397 34.81 -15.26 16.57
CA GLY A 397 34.66 -13.82 16.74
C GLY A 397 33.77 -13.51 17.96
N HIS A 398 34.00 -12.34 18.53
CA HIS A 398 33.15 -11.75 19.54
C HIS A 398 32.51 -10.48 18.96
N GLY A 399 31.25 -10.29 19.22
CA GLY A 399 30.50 -9.11 18.81
C GLY A 399 29.43 -8.77 19.84
N THR A 400 28.68 -7.75 19.58
CA THR A 400 27.53 -7.36 20.41
C THR A 400 26.35 -6.98 19.53
N VAL A 401 25.14 -7.27 20.00
CA VAL A 401 23.88 -6.83 19.42
C VAL A 401 23.16 -5.98 20.46
N THR A 402 22.68 -4.82 20.07
CA THR A 402 21.85 -4.00 20.96
C THR A 402 20.39 -4.29 20.73
N SER A 403 19.69 -4.69 21.78
CA SER A 403 18.24 -4.94 21.71
C SER A 403 17.45 -3.63 21.76
N LEU A 404 16.16 -3.72 21.48
CA LEU A 404 15.22 -2.60 21.61
C LEU A 404 14.99 -2.18 23.06
N ALA A 405 15.41 -2.98 24.02
CA ALA A 405 15.46 -2.66 25.45
C ALA A 405 16.74 -1.94 25.87
N ASP A 406 17.61 -1.59 24.91
CA ASP A 406 18.95 -1.06 25.12
C ASP A 406 19.92 -2.04 25.81
N ASP A 407 19.58 -3.33 25.85
CA ASP A 407 20.49 -4.35 26.37
C ASP A 407 21.58 -4.65 25.33
N VAL A 408 22.83 -4.66 25.77
CA VAL A 408 23.97 -5.08 24.95
C VAL A 408 24.15 -6.60 25.11
N LEU A 409 23.76 -7.34 24.07
CA LEU A 409 23.80 -8.79 24.05
C LEU A 409 25.15 -9.26 23.45
N PRO A 410 26.00 -9.96 24.22
CA PRO A 410 27.25 -10.50 23.67
C PRO A 410 26.93 -11.60 22.63
N VAL A 411 27.68 -11.57 21.54
CA VAL A 411 27.69 -12.62 20.53
C VAL A 411 28.99 -13.38 20.64
N THR A 412 28.92 -14.70 20.83
CA THR A 412 30.08 -15.55 20.88
C THR A 412 29.93 -16.76 19.96
N VAL A 413 31.04 -17.23 19.41
CA VAL A 413 31.09 -18.44 18.58
C VAL A 413 32.12 -19.38 19.17
N GLU A 414 31.69 -20.49 19.73
CA GLU A 414 32.52 -21.52 20.37
C GLU A 414 32.15 -22.89 19.84
N GLY A 415 33.15 -23.61 19.33
CA GLY A 415 32.95 -24.97 18.82
C GLY A 415 31.90 -25.10 17.72
N GLY A 416 31.78 -24.07 16.85
CA GLY A 416 30.78 -24.03 15.79
C GLY A 416 29.37 -23.66 16.25
N THR A 417 29.22 -23.28 17.52
CA THR A 417 27.93 -22.86 18.08
C THR A 417 27.89 -21.35 18.28
N THR A 418 26.96 -20.68 17.65
CA THR A 418 26.71 -19.24 17.87
C THR A 418 25.78 -19.04 19.05
N ARG A 419 26.13 -18.09 19.92
CA ARG A 419 25.31 -17.67 21.07
C ARG A 419 25.08 -16.16 21.04
N VAL A 420 23.90 -15.75 21.45
CA VAL A 420 23.50 -14.36 21.63
C VAL A 420 22.96 -14.20 23.05
N GLY A 421 23.55 -13.29 23.84
CA GLY A 421 23.14 -13.11 25.24
C GLY A 421 23.21 -14.41 26.07
N GLY A 422 24.10 -15.32 25.71
CA GLY A 422 24.23 -16.64 26.32
C GLY A 422 23.34 -17.75 25.73
N CYS A 423 22.27 -17.41 25.01
CA CYS A 423 21.37 -18.35 24.36
C CYS A 423 21.97 -18.85 23.05
N ARG A 424 21.86 -20.16 22.79
CA ARG A 424 22.32 -20.78 21.56
C ARG A 424 21.36 -20.45 20.42
N VAL A 425 21.90 -20.07 19.27
CA VAL A 425 21.16 -19.92 18.02
C VAL A 425 20.96 -21.31 17.40
N LEU A 426 19.70 -21.66 17.16
CA LEU A 426 19.29 -22.97 16.65
C LEU A 426 19.03 -22.94 15.16
N ASP A 427 18.47 -21.81 14.66
CA ASP A 427 18.07 -21.65 13.26
C ASP A 427 18.01 -20.17 12.88
N ARG A 428 18.01 -19.90 11.55
CA ARG A 428 17.90 -18.56 10.96
C ARG A 428 16.94 -18.59 9.80
N LEU A 429 15.97 -17.67 9.78
CA LEU A 429 15.05 -17.46 8.67
C LEU A 429 15.17 -16.04 8.16
N HIS A 430 15.44 -15.90 6.88
CA HIS A 430 15.33 -14.62 6.18
C HIS A 430 13.88 -14.37 5.79
N LEU A 431 13.37 -13.23 6.22
CA LEU A 431 12.00 -12.82 5.95
C LEU A 431 11.98 -11.70 4.90
N PRO A 432 10.84 -11.46 4.25
CA PRO A 432 10.68 -10.34 3.34
C PRO A 432 11.13 -9.00 3.95
N HIS A 433 11.52 -8.05 3.10
CA HIS A 433 11.96 -6.70 3.47
C HIS A 433 13.24 -6.64 4.33
N GLY A 434 14.08 -7.67 4.27
CA GLY A 434 15.35 -7.72 4.99
C GLY A 434 15.22 -8.03 6.49
N ASN A 435 14.04 -8.42 6.96
CA ASN A 435 13.85 -8.89 8.32
C ASN A 435 14.53 -10.25 8.50
N THR A 436 15.03 -10.49 9.71
CA THR A 436 15.65 -11.78 10.07
C THR A 436 15.05 -12.30 11.36
N LEU A 437 14.77 -13.59 11.42
CA LEU A 437 14.35 -14.31 12.62
C LEU A 437 15.40 -15.34 12.97
N TYR A 438 15.93 -15.25 14.18
CA TYR A 438 16.81 -16.27 14.78
C TYR A 438 16.05 -17.06 15.83
N VAL A 439 16.00 -18.38 15.70
CA VAL A 439 15.46 -19.27 16.73
C VAL A 439 16.53 -19.50 17.78
N ILE A 440 16.19 -19.31 19.05
CA ILE A 440 17.13 -19.44 20.19
C ILE A 440 16.57 -20.35 21.27
N ASP A 441 17.48 -21.01 22.03
CA ASP A 441 17.13 -21.98 23.07
C ASP A 441 16.80 -21.40 24.44
N GLY A 442 16.85 -20.09 24.60
CA GLY A 442 16.60 -19.42 25.88
C GLY A 442 16.00 -18.04 25.75
N LEU A 443 15.69 -17.40 26.88
CA LEU A 443 15.17 -16.03 26.94
C LEU A 443 16.32 -15.03 27.07
N LEU A 444 16.23 -13.90 26.35
CA LEU A 444 17.16 -12.78 26.43
C LEU A 444 16.72 -11.74 27.49
N GLY A 445 17.66 -10.96 28.01
CA GLY A 445 17.41 -9.89 28.97
C GLY A 445 17.39 -10.36 30.44
N ARG A 446 17.04 -9.44 31.35
CA ARG A 446 17.06 -9.66 32.78
C ARG A 446 16.07 -10.74 33.29
N ALA A 447 15.14 -11.17 32.46
CA ALA A 447 14.23 -12.28 32.77
C ALA A 447 14.94 -13.64 32.89
N ALA A 448 16.18 -13.74 32.41
CA ALA A 448 16.98 -14.98 32.46
C ALA A 448 17.75 -15.20 33.79
N ALA A 449 17.67 -14.28 34.74
CA ALA A 449 18.27 -14.52 36.07
C ALA A 449 17.37 -15.45 36.87
N PRO A 450 17.85 -16.64 37.31
CA PRO A 450 17.07 -17.52 38.18
C PRO A 450 16.72 -16.75 39.47
N PRO A 451 15.54 -17.02 40.06
CA PRO A 451 15.24 -16.48 41.38
C PRO A 451 16.36 -16.87 42.33
N THR A 452 17.06 -15.88 42.89
CA THR A 452 17.99 -16.12 44.00
C THR A 452 17.23 -16.88 45.07
N ALA A 453 17.60 -18.12 45.32
CA ALA A 453 17.06 -18.89 46.42
C ALA A 453 17.15 -18.05 47.69
N ALA A 454 16.01 -17.68 48.24
CA ALA A 454 15.95 -17.05 49.55
C ALA A 454 16.56 -18.03 50.56
N GLN A 455 17.66 -17.61 51.16
CA GLN A 455 18.22 -18.24 52.32
C GLN A 455 17.30 -18.06 53.53
#